data_eb844e4b102cd2a40297195f72be69a7
#
_entry.id   eb844e4b102cd2a40297195f72be69a7
#
_cell.length_a   1.000
_cell.length_b   1.000
_cell.length_c   1.000
_cell.angle_alpha   90.00
_cell.angle_beta   90.00
_cell.angle_gamma   90.00
#
_symmetry.space_group_name_H-M   'P 1'
#
loop_
_entity.id
_entity.type
_entity.pdbx_description
1 polymer ?
#
loop_
_entity_poly.entity_id
_entity_poly.type
_entity_poly.pdbx_seq_one_letter_code
_entity_poly.pdbx_strand_id
1 'polypeptide(L)'
;MTKQLTVAVGRRAARAILIDDLGRLVLIKRTKPGHEPYWTAPGGGVEDTDPSVEAALYRELAEELGAKATDASQVFLFSSPSDAGVAVQHFFVARLADLDESARSGPEFSDPSRGGYDLDRIDLRGDDLASIDLKPTTLKEFILANREALLVEAGAAA
;
A
#
# COMPACT_ATOMS: atom_id res chain seq x y z
N MET A 1 -21.15 -21.44 28.21
CA MET A 1 -21.50 -20.37 27.29
C MET A 1 -20.26 -19.56 26.96
N THR A 2 -19.77 -19.68 25.76
CA THR A 2 -18.57 -18.98 25.31
C THR A 2 -18.93 -17.53 25.00
N LYS A 3 -18.31 -16.60 25.70
CA LYS A 3 -18.47 -15.19 25.44
C LYS A 3 -17.65 -14.83 24.21
N GLN A 4 -18.33 -14.53 23.12
CA GLN A 4 -17.66 -14.12 21.90
C GLN A 4 -17.19 -12.67 22.05
N LEU A 5 -15.88 -12.46 21.99
CA LEU A 5 -15.31 -11.11 22.01
C LEU A 5 -15.39 -10.54 20.60
N THR A 6 -16.29 -9.57 20.42
CA THR A 6 -16.39 -8.85 19.14
C THR A 6 -15.54 -7.60 19.25
N VAL A 7 -14.51 -7.49 18.43
CA VAL A 7 -13.69 -6.29 18.32
C VAL A 7 -14.18 -5.45 17.16
N ALA A 8 -14.58 -4.22 17.44
CA ALA A 8 -15.05 -3.32 16.40
C ALA A 8 -13.90 -2.87 15.51
N VAL A 9 -14.11 -2.90 14.20
CA VAL A 9 -13.19 -2.31 13.24
C VAL A 9 -13.46 -0.80 13.19
N GLY A 10 -12.52 -0.01 13.73
CA GLY A 10 -12.66 1.44 13.78
C GLY A 10 -12.20 2.14 12.50
N ARG A 11 -11.29 1.53 11.76
CA ARG A 11 -10.75 2.09 10.52
C ARG A 11 -10.31 1.00 9.57
N ARG A 12 -10.59 1.21 8.28
CA ARG A 12 -10.06 0.37 7.20
C ARG A 12 -9.24 1.21 6.23
N ALA A 13 -8.16 0.64 5.74
CA ALA A 13 -7.36 1.22 4.68
C ALA A 13 -7.18 0.18 3.56
N ALA A 14 -7.13 0.65 2.33
CA ALA A 14 -6.85 -0.16 1.15
C ALA A 14 -5.48 0.24 0.61
N ARG A 15 -4.57 -0.72 0.48
CA ARG A 15 -3.21 -0.48 0.02
C ARG A 15 -2.82 -1.48 -1.06
N ALA A 16 -1.94 -1.06 -1.96
CA ALA A 16 -1.52 -1.89 -3.08
C ALA A 16 -0.08 -2.37 -2.91
N ILE A 17 0.11 -3.68 -3.13
CA ILE A 17 1.39 -4.22 -3.55
C ILE A 17 1.39 -4.01 -5.06
N LEU A 18 1.80 -2.81 -5.47
CA LEU A 18 1.68 -2.32 -6.84
C LEU A 18 2.93 -2.66 -7.63
N ILE A 19 2.76 -3.41 -8.72
CA ILE A 19 3.87 -3.94 -9.49
C ILE A 19 3.75 -3.43 -10.93
N ASP A 20 4.84 -2.84 -11.44
CA ASP A 20 4.87 -2.35 -12.82
C ASP A 20 5.22 -3.48 -13.80
N ASP A 21 5.21 -3.16 -15.09
CA ASP A 21 5.47 -4.12 -16.17
C ASP A 21 6.90 -4.67 -16.20
N LEU A 22 7.82 -4.02 -15.50
CA LEU A 22 9.20 -4.48 -15.34
C LEU A 22 9.43 -5.30 -14.06
N GLY A 23 8.36 -5.59 -13.32
CA GLY A 23 8.45 -6.34 -12.06
C GLY A 23 8.98 -5.54 -10.88
N ARG A 24 8.84 -4.22 -10.93
CA ARG A 24 9.24 -3.33 -9.84
C ARG A 24 8.07 -3.02 -8.94
N LEU A 25 8.32 -3.08 -7.66
CA LEU A 25 7.37 -2.68 -6.63
C LEU A 25 7.37 -1.17 -6.51
N VAL A 26 6.20 -0.55 -6.63
CA VAL A 26 6.02 0.90 -6.50
C VAL A 26 5.65 1.24 -5.07
N LEU A 27 6.49 2.01 -4.41
CA LEU A 27 6.34 2.37 -3.01
C LEU A 27 6.39 3.88 -2.82
N ILE A 28 5.95 4.34 -1.66
CA ILE A 28 6.12 5.71 -1.22
C ILE A 28 7.26 5.73 -0.20
N LYS A 29 8.29 6.51 -0.49
CA LYS A 29 9.36 6.79 0.46
C LYS A 29 8.97 8.00 1.29
N ARG A 30 8.85 7.80 2.61
CA ARG A 30 8.51 8.85 3.55
C ARG A 30 9.76 9.40 4.20
N THR A 31 9.92 10.71 4.12
CA THR A 31 11.02 11.43 4.78
C THR A 31 10.45 12.49 5.70
N LYS A 32 10.89 12.48 6.96
CA LYS A 32 10.50 13.46 7.98
C LYS A 32 11.74 13.99 8.68
N PRO A 33 11.79 15.30 9.00
CA PRO A 33 12.94 15.85 9.72
C PRO A 33 13.20 15.10 11.04
N GLY A 34 14.46 14.72 11.27
CA GLY A 34 14.86 14.03 12.49
C GLY A 34 14.50 12.53 12.55
N HIS A 35 13.95 11.96 11.47
CA HIS A 35 13.62 10.56 11.38
C HIS A 35 14.35 9.89 10.22
N GLU A 36 14.70 8.61 10.40
CA GLU A 36 15.18 7.81 9.28
C GLU A 36 14.05 7.61 8.26
N PRO A 37 14.37 7.56 6.96
CA PRO A 37 13.36 7.31 5.95
C PRO A 37 12.76 5.92 6.11
N TYR A 38 11.47 5.80 5.80
CA TYR A 38 10.78 4.54 5.75
C TYR A 38 9.88 4.51 4.51
N TRP A 39 9.46 3.31 4.13
CA TRP A 39 8.63 3.11 2.94
C TRP A 39 7.28 2.55 3.33
N THR A 40 6.27 2.90 2.55
CA THR A 40 4.91 2.38 2.72
C THR A 40 4.36 1.94 1.37
N ALA A 41 3.42 1.00 1.40
CA ALA A 41 2.64 0.66 0.22
C ALA A 41 1.65 1.79 -0.07
N PRO A 42 1.45 2.17 -1.34
CA PRO A 42 0.50 3.23 -1.69
C PRO A 42 -0.94 2.82 -1.40
N GLY A 43 -1.76 3.79 -1.08
CA GLY A 43 -3.16 3.60 -0.74
C GLY A 43 -3.59 4.55 0.36
N GLY A 44 -4.72 4.27 0.99
CA GLY A 44 -5.24 5.12 2.04
C GLY A 44 -6.54 4.63 2.63
N GLY A 45 -7.17 5.48 3.44
CA GLY A 45 -8.38 5.14 4.17
C GLY A 45 -9.59 4.89 3.28
N VAL A 46 -10.37 3.88 3.66
CA VAL A 46 -11.68 3.63 3.06
C VAL A 46 -12.66 4.65 3.63
N GLU A 47 -13.40 5.31 2.75
CA GLU A 47 -14.42 6.30 3.10
C GLU A 47 -15.81 5.69 2.99
N ASP A 48 -16.78 6.28 3.68
CA ASP A 48 -18.18 5.81 3.65
C ASP A 48 -18.79 5.86 2.25
N THR A 49 -18.30 6.76 1.41
CA THR A 49 -18.74 6.91 0.01
C THR A 49 -18.15 5.87 -0.92
N ASP A 50 -17.13 5.14 -0.49
CA ASP A 50 -16.54 4.07 -1.30
C ASP A 50 -17.48 2.85 -1.31
N PRO A 51 -17.87 2.34 -2.48
CA PRO A 51 -18.79 1.20 -2.55
C PRO A 51 -18.15 -0.11 -2.07
N SER A 52 -16.81 -0.18 -2.03
CA SER A 52 -16.07 -1.35 -1.56
C SER A 52 -14.66 -0.97 -1.16
N VAL A 53 -13.96 -1.87 -0.47
CA VAL A 53 -12.54 -1.70 -0.15
C VAL A 53 -11.70 -1.61 -1.42
N GLU A 54 -12.02 -2.45 -2.41
CA GLU A 54 -11.32 -2.42 -3.70
C GLU A 54 -11.52 -1.09 -4.43
N ALA A 55 -12.74 -0.54 -4.42
CA ALA A 55 -13.01 0.78 -5.02
C ALA A 55 -12.21 1.88 -4.32
N ALA A 56 -12.09 1.81 -2.99
CA ALA A 56 -11.25 2.73 -2.23
C ALA A 56 -9.79 2.65 -2.67
N LEU A 57 -9.30 1.44 -2.96
CA LEU A 57 -7.93 1.25 -3.45
C LEU A 57 -7.70 2.04 -4.73
N TYR A 58 -8.57 1.90 -5.73
CA TYR A 58 -8.40 2.59 -7.00
C TYR A 58 -8.47 4.11 -6.85
N ARG A 59 -9.38 4.60 -6.02
CA ARG A 59 -9.49 6.03 -5.72
C ARG A 59 -8.21 6.55 -5.06
N GLU A 60 -7.73 5.85 -4.04
CA GLU A 60 -6.51 6.25 -3.31
C GLU A 60 -5.27 6.22 -4.19
N LEU A 61 -5.13 5.22 -5.07
CA LEU A 61 -4.00 5.16 -5.99
C LEU A 61 -4.02 6.35 -6.97
N ALA A 62 -5.19 6.77 -7.41
CA ALA A 62 -5.32 7.95 -8.26
C ALA A 62 -4.92 9.23 -7.50
N GLU A 63 -5.38 9.39 -6.26
CA GLU A 63 -5.07 10.57 -5.44
C GLU A 63 -3.59 10.61 -5.02
N GLU A 64 -3.07 9.51 -4.51
CA GLU A 64 -1.73 9.46 -3.93
C GLU A 64 -0.63 9.41 -4.98
N LEU A 65 -0.84 8.70 -6.08
CA LEU A 65 0.19 8.48 -7.11
C LEU A 65 -0.16 9.06 -8.48
N GLY A 66 -1.40 9.40 -8.73
CA GLY A 66 -1.85 9.61 -10.10
C GLY A 66 -1.82 8.31 -10.90
N ALA A 67 -2.06 7.17 -10.24
CA ALA A 67 -1.92 5.85 -10.83
C ALA A 67 -3.25 5.20 -11.14
N LYS A 68 -3.24 4.40 -12.22
CA LYS A 68 -4.31 3.45 -12.55
C LYS A 68 -3.76 2.05 -12.43
N ALA A 69 -4.49 1.19 -11.73
CA ALA A 69 -4.13 -0.20 -11.53
C ALA A 69 -5.20 -1.13 -12.11
N THR A 70 -4.81 -2.36 -12.38
CA THR A 70 -5.72 -3.41 -12.84
C THR A 70 -5.46 -4.70 -12.08
N ASP A 71 -6.41 -5.63 -12.17
CA ASP A 71 -6.27 -7.00 -11.67
C ASP A 71 -5.96 -7.08 -10.17
N ALA A 72 -6.58 -6.22 -9.37
CA ALA A 72 -6.38 -6.19 -7.93
C ALA A 72 -6.98 -7.44 -7.26
N SER A 73 -6.17 -8.11 -6.43
CA SER A 73 -6.59 -9.24 -5.61
C SER A 73 -6.07 -9.08 -4.19
N GLN A 74 -6.93 -9.19 -3.20
CA GLN A 74 -6.49 -9.11 -1.82
C GLN A 74 -5.69 -10.34 -1.43
N VAL A 75 -4.48 -10.12 -0.91
CA VAL A 75 -3.53 -11.19 -0.59
C VAL A 75 -3.02 -11.12 0.84
N PHE A 76 -3.21 -10.01 1.53
CA PHE A 76 -2.68 -9.82 2.87
C PHE A 76 -3.57 -8.87 3.67
N LEU A 77 -3.68 -9.15 4.97
CA LEU A 77 -4.44 -8.33 5.90
C LEU A 77 -3.58 -8.07 7.13
N PHE A 78 -3.52 -6.82 7.54
CA PHE A 78 -2.80 -6.42 8.75
C PHE A 78 -3.74 -5.64 9.67
N SER A 79 -3.77 -6.01 10.93
CA SER A 79 -4.58 -5.30 11.92
C SER A 79 -3.73 -4.85 13.09
N SER A 80 -4.07 -3.69 13.64
CA SER A 80 -3.40 -3.12 14.80
C SER A 80 -4.39 -2.43 15.71
N PRO A 81 -4.11 -2.32 17.02
CA PRO A 81 -4.97 -1.58 17.95
C PRO A 81 -5.09 -0.11 17.53
N SER A 82 -6.27 0.46 17.72
CA SER A 82 -6.54 1.89 17.53
C SER A 82 -7.49 2.37 18.62
N ASP A 83 -7.63 3.70 18.75
CA ASP A 83 -8.52 4.31 19.74
C ASP A 83 -9.98 3.91 19.55
N ALA A 84 -10.38 3.63 18.31
CA ALA A 84 -11.75 3.26 17.96
C ALA A 84 -11.96 1.74 17.83
N GLY A 85 -11.00 0.93 18.31
CA GLY A 85 -11.04 -0.53 18.23
C GLY A 85 -9.83 -1.07 17.48
N VAL A 86 -10.02 -1.66 16.30
CA VAL A 86 -8.95 -2.21 15.47
C VAL A 86 -8.86 -1.45 14.16
N ALA A 87 -7.65 -1.07 13.75
CA ALA A 87 -7.38 -0.58 12.42
C ALA A 87 -6.97 -1.74 11.52
N VAL A 88 -7.63 -1.88 10.38
CA VAL A 88 -7.37 -2.98 9.44
C VAL A 88 -6.85 -2.41 8.13
N GLN A 89 -5.73 -2.94 7.65
CA GLN A 89 -5.19 -2.62 6.34
C GLN A 89 -5.37 -3.82 5.41
N HIS A 90 -6.03 -3.58 4.29
CA HIS A 90 -6.26 -4.57 3.24
C HIS A 90 -5.21 -4.35 2.15
N PHE A 91 -4.40 -5.36 1.90
CA PHE A 91 -3.35 -5.29 0.87
C PHE A 91 -3.75 -6.11 -0.35
N PHE A 92 -3.76 -5.45 -1.49
CA PHE A 92 -4.07 -6.05 -2.79
C PHE A 92 -2.81 -6.08 -3.63
N VAL A 93 -2.49 -7.21 -4.24
CA VAL A 93 -1.55 -7.20 -5.35
C VAL A 93 -2.28 -6.62 -6.55
N ALA A 94 -1.64 -5.71 -7.27
CA ALA A 94 -2.24 -5.06 -8.43
C ALA A 94 -1.17 -4.70 -9.46
N ARG A 95 -1.58 -4.68 -10.72
CA ARG A 95 -0.72 -4.29 -11.84
C ARG A 95 -0.85 -2.79 -12.08
N LEU A 96 0.29 -2.11 -12.17
CA LEU A 96 0.31 -0.71 -12.58
C LEU A 96 0.05 -0.62 -14.09
N ALA A 97 -1.06 0.02 -14.47
CA ALA A 97 -1.43 0.23 -15.87
C ALA A 97 -0.94 1.58 -16.40
N ASP A 98 -0.99 2.63 -15.57
CA ASP A 98 -0.57 3.98 -15.94
C ASP A 98 -0.22 4.77 -14.69
N LEU A 99 0.70 5.72 -14.82
CA LEU A 99 1.10 6.58 -13.71
C LEU A 99 1.43 7.97 -14.23
N ASP A 100 0.74 8.98 -13.67
CA ASP A 100 0.97 10.40 -13.95
C ASP A 100 1.13 11.12 -12.61
N GLU A 101 2.36 11.36 -12.19
CA GLU A 101 2.65 12.03 -10.92
C GLU A 101 2.04 13.43 -10.82
N SER A 102 1.85 14.11 -11.94
CA SER A 102 1.24 15.44 -11.96
C SER A 102 -0.23 15.44 -11.55
N ALA A 103 -0.88 14.27 -11.56
CA ALA A 103 -2.27 14.09 -11.16
C ALA A 103 -2.44 13.78 -9.66
N ARG A 104 -1.36 13.77 -8.88
CA ARG A 104 -1.43 13.60 -7.42
C ARG A 104 -2.21 14.74 -6.79
N SER A 105 -3.19 14.41 -5.96
CA SER A 105 -4.15 15.41 -5.43
C SER A 105 -4.48 15.26 -3.94
N GLY A 106 -3.81 14.33 -3.25
CA GLY A 106 -4.06 14.13 -1.82
C GLY A 106 -3.69 15.36 -0.98
N PRO A 107 -4.35 15.58 0.18
CA PRO A 107 -4.07 16.74 1.05
C PRO A 107 -2.64 16.76 1.58
N GLU A 108 -1.97 15.61 1.67
CA GLU A 108 -0.58 15.49 2.11
C GLU A 108 0.39 16.27 1.22
N PHE A 109 0.07 16.50 -0.05
CA PHE A 109 0.94 17.20 -1.00
C PHE A 109 0.91 18.72 -0.84
N SER A 110 -0.07 19.24 -0.11
CA SER A 110 -0.18 20.68 0.17
C SER A 110 0.29 21.07 1.57
N ASP A 111 0.72 20.10 2.38
CA ASP A 111 1.16 20.32 3.76
C ASP A 111 2.61 19.90 3.95
N PRO A 112 3.60 20.85 3.88
CA PRO A 112 5.01 20.52 4.05
C PRO A 112 5.36 19.93 5.42
N SER A 113 4.55 20.17 6.44
CA SER A 113 4.80 19.62 7.79
C SER A 113 4.66 18.09 7.84
N ARG A 114 3.97 17.48 6.88
CA ARG A 114 3.82 16.03 6.79
C ARG A 114 5.07 15.33 6.26
N GLY A 115 6.07 16.06 5.77
CA GLY A 115 7.31 15.52 5.20
C GLY A 115 7.18 15.13 3.74
N GLY A 116 8.16 14.38 3.24
CA GLY A 116 8.22 13.95 1.84
C GLY A 116 7.40 12.69 1.56
N TYR A 117 6.85 12.63 0.35
CA TYR A 117 6.08 11.50 -0.19
C TYR A 117 6.61 11.18 -1.58
N ASP A 118 7.83 10.66 -1.65
CA ASP A 118 8.48 10.39 -2.92
C ASP A 118 8.12 9.01 -3.44
N LEU A 119 7.84 8.93 -4.73
CA LEU A 119 7.62 7.66 -5.40
C LEU A 119 8.97 6.96 -5.58
N ASP A 120 9.04 5.68 -5.21
CA ASP A 120 10.22 4.86 -5.36
C ASP A 120 9.86 3.52 -6.00
N ARG A 121 10.75 2.98 -6.82
CA ARG A 121 10.53 1.70 -7.51
C ARG A 121 11.65 0.74 -7.17
N ILE A 122 11.29 -0.43 -6.69
CA ILE A 122 12.24 -1.44 -6.23
C ILE A 122 12.00 -2.75 -6.98
N ASP A 123 13.05 -3.26 -7.61
CA ASP A 123 12.97 -4.54 -8.32
C ASP A 123 12.72 -5.68 -7.34
N LEU A 124 11.60 -6.38 -7.51
CA LEU A 124 11.24 -7.52 -6.66
C LEU A 124 12.19 -8.71 -6.82
N ARG A 125 12.95 -8.76 -7.90
CA ARG A 125 13.92 -9.83 -8.15
C ARG A 125 15.27 -9.57 -7.49
N GLY A 126 15.50 -8.34 -7.01
CA GLY A 126 16.77 -7.94 -6.42
C GLY A 126 16.78 -8.03 -4.89
N ASP A 127 17.84 -7.48 -4.31
CA ASP A 127 18.08 -7.54 -2.86
C ASP A 127 17.70 -6.25 -2.13
N ASP A 128 17.32 -5.20 -2.86
CA ASP A 128 17.11 -3.87 -2.28
C ASP A 128 15.93 -3.82 -1.30
N LEU A 129 14.88 -4.60 -1.56
CA LEU A 129 13.71 -4.63 -0.68
C LEU A 129 14.09 -5.07 0.74
N ALA A 130 15.00 -6.03 0.86
CA ALA A 130 15.43 -6.52 2.17
C ALA A 130 16.17 -5.45 2.99
N SER A 131 16.76 -4.45 2.33
CA SER A 131 17.58 -3.42 2.98
C SER A 131 16.81 -2.16 3.39
N ILE A 132 15.55 -2.01 2.97
CA ILE A 132 14.75 -0.82 3.30
C ILE A 132 13.78 -1.10 4.46
N ASP A 133 13.40 -0.03 5.16
CA ASP A 133 12.40 -0.10 6.22
C ASP A 133 11.00 0.05 5.64
N LEU A 134 10.47 -1.03 5.07
CA LEU A 134 9.08 -1.08 4.61
C LEU A 134 8.16 -1.41 5.79
N LYS A 135 7.17 -0.55 6.02
CA LYS A 135 6.19 -0.72 7.11
C LYS A 135 4.83 -1.15 6.57
N PRO A 136 4.12 -2.04 7.28
CA PRO A 136 4.58 -2.76 8.47
C PRO A 136 5.59 -3.86 8.11
N THR A 137 6.41 -4.25 9.08
CA THR A 137 7.46 -5.27 8.88
C THR A 137 6.90 -6.59 8.37
N THR A 138 5.71 -6.98 8.83
CA THR A 138 5.04 -8.20 8.39
C THR A 138 4.69 -8.16 6.90
N LEU A 139 4.37 -6.99 6.35
CA LEU A 139 4.15 -6.82 4.92
C LEU A 139 5.44 -7.08 4.14
N LYS A 140 6.56 -6.53 4.60
CA LYS A 140 7.87 -6.76 3.99
C LYS A 140 8.22 -8.24 3.97
N GLU A 141 8.02 -8.92 5.08
CA GLU A 141 8.25 -10.37 5.20
C GLU A 141 7.37 -11.16 4.23
N PHE A 142 6.08 -10.79 4.14
CA PHE A 142 5.13 -11.41 3.23
C PHE A 142 5.58 -11.27 1.77
N ILE A 143 5.96 -10.05 1.36
CA ILE A 143 6.41 -9.79 -0.01
C ILE A 143 7.68 -10.57 -0.32
N LEU A 144 8.66 -10.56 0.58
CA LEU A 144 9.90 -11.30 0.38
C LEU A 144 9.68 -12.80 0.25
N ALA A 145 8.73 -13.35 1.00
CA ALA A 145 8.40 -14.78 0.96
C ALA A 145 7.61 -15.18 -0.28
N ASN A 146 6.95 -14.24 -0.98
CA ASN A 146 6.01 -14.53 -2.05
C ASN A 146 6.32 -13.80 -3.36
N ARG A 147 7.56 -13.42 -3.57
CA ARG A 147 7.96 -12.58 -4.74
C ARG A 147 7.49 -13.14 -6.07
N GLU A 148 7.73 -14.42 -6.32
CA GLU A 148 7.37 -15.04 -7.60
C GLU A 148 5.85 -15.08 -7.81
N ALA A 149 5.11 -15.46 -6.78
CA ALA A 149 3.65 -15.51 -6.85
C ALA A 149 3.06 -14.13 -7.11
N LEU A 150 3.59 -13.09 -6.45
CA LEU A 150 3.12 -11.72 -6.63
C LEU A 150 3.41 -11.20 -8.04
N LEU A 151 4.58 -11.54 -8.59
CA LEU A 151 4.91 -11.18 -9.97
C LEU A 151 3.94 -11.83 -10.97
N VAL A 152 3.62 -13.10 -10.77
CA VAL A 152 2.67 -13.81 -11.61
C VAL A 152 1.27 -13.19 -11.52
N GLU A 153 0.80 -12.92 -10.32
CA GLU A 153 -0.52 -12.30 -10.12
C GLU A 153 -0.63 -10.91 -10.76
N ALA A 154 0.46 -10.14 -10.74
CA ALA A 154 0.50 -8.83 -11.39
C ALA A 154 0.72 -8.91 -12.91
N GLY A 155 0.85 -10.12 -13.46
CA GLY A 155 1.11 -10.28 -14.89
C GLY A 155 2.48 -9.83 -15.35
N ALA A 156 3.42 -9.65 -14.42
CA ALA A 156 4.80 -9.34 -14.77
C ALA A 156 5.49 -10.61 -15.28
N ALA A 157 6.27 -10.48 -16.34
CA ALA A 157 7.02 -11.61 -16.88
C ALA A 157 8.02 -12.14 -15.86
N ALA A 158 8.04 -13.45 -15.71
CA ALA A 158 8.98 -14.12 -14.83
C ALA A 158 10.43 -13.90 -15.31
#